data_99ea10d18f92abcedbfd9420344c6714
#
_entry.id   99ea10d18f92abcedbfd9420344c6714
#
_cell.length_a   1.000
_cell.length_b   1.000
_cell.length_c   1.000
_cell.angle_alpha   90.00
_cell.angle_beta   90.00
_cell.angle_gamma   90.00
#
_symmetry.space_group_name_H-M   'P 1'
#
loop_
_entity.id
_entity.type
_entity.pdbx_description
1 polymer ?
#
loop_
_entity_poly.entity_id
_entity_poly.type
_entity_poly.pdbx_seq_one_letter_code
_entity_poly.pdbx_strand_id
1 'polypeptide(L)'
;MITFWIDGNPGSQGSKRHVGNGRLIESDKKLPAWRKAIETTVAELHKGEPIDEPVIVRADFYLPKPKKPRWLVPATALDTDKLQRALGDGMEKGGLLRNDARIITWVATDRKSVV
;
A
#
# COMPACT_ATOMS: atom_id res chain seq x y z
N MET A 1 17.17 -5.66 9.42
CA MET A 1 16.28 -4.86 8.54
C MET A 1 15.76 -5.73 7.40
N ILE A 2 14.49 -5.65 7.11
CA ILE A 2 13.87 -6.38 6.00
C ILE A 2 13.59 -5.39 4.89
N THR A 3 14.10 -5.65 3.69
CA THR A 3 13.88 -4.79 2.51
C THR A 3 13.39 -5.67 1.36
N PHE A 4 12.35 -5.21 0.67
CA PHE A 4 11.80 -5.98 -0.44
C PHE A 4 11.13 -5.07 -1.47
N TRP A 5 10.88 -5.62 -2.63
CA TRP A 5 10.21 -4.96 -3.74
C TRP A 5 8.90 -5.69 -4.05
N ILE A 6 7.86 -4.92 -4.32
CA ILE A 6 6.58 -5.47 -4.72
C ILE A 6 6.25 -4.96 -6.11
N ASP A 7 6.20 -5.89 -7.08
CA ASP A 7 5.79 -5.55 -8.43
C ASP A 7 4.28 -5.42 -8.50
N GLY A 8 3.84 -4.37 -9.16
CA GLY A 8 2.41 -4.17 -9.35
C GLY A 8 2.07 -2.69 -9.45
N ASN A 9 0.78 -2.43 -9.54
CA ASN A 9 0.23 -1.11 -9.68
C ASN A 9 -0.42 -0.72 -8.35
N PRO A 10 0.23 0.16 -7.55
CA PRO A 10 -0.31 0.50 -6.24
C PRO A 10 -1.75 1.02 -6.31
N GLY A 11 -2.59 0.47 -5.44
CA GLY A 11 -3.98 0.87 -5.29
C GLY A 11 -4.24 1.45 -3.92
N SER A 12 -5.23 2.33 -3.81
CA SER A 12 -5.58 2.97 -2.55
C SER A 12 -6.70 2.24 -1.83
N GLN A 13 -6.60 2.17 -0.52
CA GLN A 13 -7.61 1.58 0.35
C GLN A 13 -8.25 2.65 1.21
N GLY A 14 -9.58 2.60 1.34
CA GLY A 14 -10.32 3.55 2.14
C GLY A 14 -11.16 4.53 1.33
N SER A 15 -11.06 4.53 0.00
CA SER A 15 -11.92 5.31 -0.88
C SER A 15 -13.06 4.42 -1.34
N LYS A 16 -14.27 4.69 -0.85
CA LYS A 16 -15.44 3.85 -1.13
C LYS A 16 -16.51 4.61 -1.88
N ARG A 17 -17.32 3.89 -2.64
CA ARG A 17 -18.45 4.48 -3.35
C ARG A 17 -19.71 3.63 -3.17
N HIS A 18 -20.87 4.26 -3.30
CA HIS A 18 -22.15 3.58 -3.26
C HIS A 18 -22.39 2.82 -4.56
N VAL A 19 -22.94 1.61 -4.45
CA VAL A 19 -23.30 0.77 -5.61
C VAL A 19 -24.74 0.30 -5.54
N GLY A 20 -25.61 1.06 -4.90
CA GLY A 20 -27.01 0.70 -4.72
C GLY A 20 -27.24 -0.18 -3.49
N ASN A 21 -28.50 -0.31 -3.08
CA ASN A 21 -28.91 -1.09 -1.92
C ASN A 21 -28.11 -0.77 -0.64
N GLY A 22 -27.61 0.47 -0.53
CA GLY A 22 -26.85 0.90 0.64
C GLY A 22 -25.47 0.30 0.78
N ARG A 23 -25.00 -0.45 -0.21
CA ARG A 23 -23.67 -1.06 -0.16
C ARG A 23 -22.58 -0.08 -0.58
N LEU A 24 -21.39 -0.24 0.05
CA LEU A 24 -20.20 0.52 -0.31
C LEU A 24 -19.12 -0.46 -0.81
N ILE A 25 -18.44 -0.09 -1.88
CA ILE A 25 -17.29 -0.86 -2.38
C ILE A 25 -16.09 0.08 -2.52
N GLU A 26 -14.91 -0.50 -2.51
CA GLU A 26 -13.69 0.27 -2.75
C GLU A 26 -13.75 0.89 -4.16
N SER A 27 -13.44 2.19 -4.26
CA SER A 27 -13.48 2.89 -5.52
C SER A 27 -12.26 2.65 -6.41
N ASP A 28 -11.15 2.20 -5.84
CA ASP A 28 -9.95 1.91 -6.60
C ASP A 28 -9.95 0.46 -7.08
N LYS A 29 -10.14 0.30 -8.38
CA LYS A 29 -10.23 -1.02 -9.00
C LYS A 29 -8.90 -1.78 -9.00
N LYS A 30 -7.79 -1.09 -8.76
CA LYS A 30 -6.47 -1.71 -8.71
C LYS A 30 -6.21 -2.40 -7.36
N LEU A 31 -7.00 -2.06 -6.35
CA LEU A 31 -6.74 -2.51 -4.99
C LEU A 31 -6.69 -4.04 -4.81
N PRO A 32 -7.65 -4.83 -5.34
CA PRO A 32 -7.60 -6.27 -5.11
C PRO A 32 -6.31 -6.94 -5.62
N ALA A 33 -5.88 -6.59 -6.84
CA ALA A 33 -4.66 -7.14 -7.40
C ALA A 33 -3.42 -6.66 -6.64
N TRP A 34 -3.43 -5.40 -6.24
CA TRP A 34 -2.33 -4.82 -5.47
C TRP A 34 -2.18 -5.49 -4.11
N ARG A 35 -3.28 -5.68 -3.38
CA ARG A 35 -3.25 -6.36 -2.09
C ARG A 35 -2.76 -7.79 -2.23
N LYS A 36 -3.17 -8.50 -3.27
CA LYS A 36 -2.69 -9.85 -3.51
C LYS A 36 -1.20 -9.87 -3.80
N ALA A 37 -0.70 -8.90 -4.55
CA ALA A 37 0.74 -8.78 -4.82
C ALA A 37 1.53 -8.59 -3.54
N ILE A 38 1.04 -7.76 -2.62
CA ILE A 38 1.67 -7.55 -1.32
C ILE A 38 1.68 -8.85 -0.52
N GLU A 39 0.52 -9.49 -0.38
CA GLU A 39 0.36 -10.71 0.41
C GLU A 39 1.28 -11.83 -0.11
N THR A 40 1.32 -12.02 -1.41
CA THR A 40 2.16 -13.04 -2.02
C THR A 40 3.64 -12.76 -1.80
N THR A 41 4.05 -11.52 -2.01
CA THR A 41 5.45 -11.12 -1.86
C THR A 41 5.93 -11.33 -0.43
N VAL A 42 5.18 -10.87 0.55
CA VAL A 42 5.61 -11.00 1.95
C VAL A 42 5.51 -12.43 2.45
N ALA A 43 4.56 -13.21 1.96
CA ALA A 43 4.46 -14.63 2.32
C ALA A 43 5.66 -15.44 1.83
N GLU A 44 6.19 -15.11 0.65
CA GLU A 44 7.39 -15.75 0.13
C GLU A 44 8.64 -15.27 0.86
N LEU A 45 8.67 -14.01 1.25
CA LEU A 45 9.82 -13.40 1.92
C LEU A 45 9.96 -13.89 3.36
N HIS A 46 8.85 -14.00 4.09
CA HIS A 46 8.85 -14.26 5.52
C HIS A 46 8.03 -15.52 5.83
N LYS A 47 8.70 -16.62 6.09
CA LYS A 47 8.06 -17.92 6.33
C LYS A 47 7.96 -18.31 7.80
N GLY A 48 8.49 -17.49 8.69
CA GLY A 48 8.43 -17.74 10.13
C GLY A 48 7.21 -17.11 10.76
N GLU A 49 7.25 -17.02 12.09
CA GLU A 49 6.19 -16.35 12.84
C GLU A 49 6.09 -14.87 12.45
N PRO A 50 4.86 -14.34 12.38
CA PRO A 50 4.70 -12.90 12.11
C PRO A 50 5.40 -12.06 13.17
N ILE A 51 5.94 -10.93 12.74
CA ILE A 51 6.58 -9.98 13.65
C ILE A 51 5.51 -9.38 14.56
N ASP A 52 5.72 -9.47 15.86
CA ASP A 52 4.76 -8.99 16.87
C ASP A 52 5.43 -8.01 17.83
N GLU A 53 6.12 -7.04 17.28
CA GLU A 53 6.80 -5.98 18.04
C GLU A 53 6.71 -4.67 17.25
N PRO A 54 6.95 -3.53 17.90
CA PRO A 54 6.90 -2.24 17.19
C PRO A 54 7.88 -2.20 16.03
N VAL A 55 7.41 -1.72 14.88
CA VAL A 55 8.22 -1.59 13.67
C VAL A 55 8.06 -0.21 13.05
N ILE A 56 9.08 0.19 12.29
CA ILE A 56 9.05 1.38 11.46
C ILE A 56 9.02 0.89 10.02
N VAL A 57 8.09 1.42 9.22
CA VAL A 57 7.97 1.08 7.82
C VAL A 57 8.37 2.28 6.97
N ARG A 58 9.33 2.06 6.08
CA ARG A 58 9.69 3.04 5.07
C ARG A 58 9.27 2.48 3.72
N ALA A 59 8.48 3.23 2.98
CA ALA A 59 7.96 2.79 1.69
C ALA A 59 8.06 3.89 0.65
N ASP A 60 8.53 3.51 -0.55
CA ASP A 60 8.53 4.38 -1.71
C ASP A 60 7.55 3.79 -2.72
N PHE A 61 6.52 4.56 -3.05
CA PHE A 61 5.48 4.13 -4.00
C PHE A 61 5.76 4.71 -5.37
N TYR A 62 6.11 3.83 -6.32
CA TYR A 62 6.42 4.23 -7.70
C TYR A 62 5.14 4.11 -8.53
N LEU A 63 4.60 5.26 -8.90
CA LEU A 63 3.34 5.36 -9.62
C LEU A 63 3.58 5.97 -11.00
N PRO A 64 2.72 5.68 -11.99
CA PRO A 64 2.85 6.30 -13.30
C PRO A 64 2.78 7.82 -13.20
N LYS A 65 3.68 8.50 -13.90
CA LYS A 65 3.69 9.95 -13.96
C LYS A 65 2.47 10.44 -14.74
N PRO A 66 1.73 11.45 -14.26
CA PRO A 66 0.60 12.00 -15.01
C PRO A 66 1.05 12.54 -16.36
N LYS A 67 0.21 12.44 -17.38
CA LYS A 67 0.51 12.96 -18.73
C LYS A 67 0.74 14.48 -18.70
N LYS A 68 -0.01 15.20 -17.88
CA LYS A 68 0.11 16.65 -17.71
C LYS A 68 0.29 16.97 -16.24
N PRO A 69 1.51 16.83 -15.72
CA PRO A 69 1.73 17.08 -14.30
C PRO A 69 1.54 18.56 -13.97
N ARG A 70 0.75 18.83 -12.95
CA ARG A 70 0.47 20.17 -12.47
C ARG A 70 1.61 20.69 -11.58
N TRP A 71 2.32 19.79 -10.92
CA TRP A 71 3.36 20.11 -9.96
C TRP A 71 4.67 19.46 -10.36
N LEU A 72 5.78 20.05 -9.94
CA LEU A 72 7.10 19.47 -10.17
C LEU A 72 7.33 18.22 -9.34
N VAL A 73 6.65 18.12 -8.21
CA VAL A 73 6.70 16.96 -7.33
C VAL A 73 5.32 16.31 -7.27
N PRO A 74 5.21 15.01 -6.91
CA PRO A 74 3.90 14.36 -6.81
C PRO A 74 3.08 14.96 -5.67
N ALA A 75 2.00 15.65 -6.04
CA ALA A 75 1.11 16.30 -5.08
C ALA A 75 -0.35 16.12 -5.46
N THR A 76 -0.63 15.22 -6.40
CA THR A 76 -1.99 14.93 -6.87
C THR A 76 -2.25 13.45 -6.85
N ALA A 77 -3.47 13.08 -7.09
CA ALA A 77 -3.96 11.70 -7.16
C ALA A 77 -4.00 11.01 -5.80
N LEU A 78 -3.36 9.87 -5.64
CA LEU A 78 -3.54 9.03 -4.45
C LEU A 78 -2.83 9.61 -3.22
N ASP A 79 -3.52 9.62 -2.09
CA ASP A 79 -2.91 9.96 -0.81
C ASP A 79 -1.99 8.84 -0.36
N THR A 80 -0.80 9.19 0.15
CA THR A 80 0.11 8.19 0.70
C THR A 80 -0.52 7.44 1.87
N ASP A 81 -1.38 8.09 2.64
CA ASP A 81 -2.12 7.46 3.73
C ASP A 81 -2.92 6.24 3.24
N LYS A 82 -3.62 6.38 2.13
CA LYS A 82 -4.42 5.28 1.57
C LYS A 82 -3.56 4.18 0.97
N LEU A 83 -2.40 4.53 0.44
CA LEU A 83 -1.42 3.55 -0.03
C LEU A 83 -0.81 2.80 1.15
N GLN A 84 -0.55 3.49 2.25
CA GLN A 84 -0.05 2.88 3.48
C GLN A 84 -1.05 1.88 4.05
N ARG A 85 -2.35 2.20 4.02
CA ARG A 85 -3.39 1.29 4.51
C ARG A 85 -3.39 -0.03 3.75
N ALA A 86 -3.29 0.03 2.44
CA ALA A 86 -3.23 -1.17 1.61
C ALA A 86 -1.99 -1.99 1.92
N LEU A 87 -0.84 -1.34 2.06
CA LEU A 87 0.43 -2.00 2.35
C LEU A 87 0.40 -2.64 3.74
N GLY A 88 -0.03 -1.91 4.76
CA GLY A 88 -0.11 -2.44 6.13
C GLY A 88 -1.03 -3.65 6.24
N ASP A 89 -2.20 -3.56 5.62
CA ASP A 89 -3.17 -4.65 5.61
C ASP A 89 -2.63 -5.88 4.87
N GLY A 90 -1.95 -5.65 3.75
CA GLY A 90 -1.34 -6.74 2.98
C GLY A 90 -0.18 -7.41 3.72
N MET A 91 0.63 -6.64 4.44
CA MET A 91 1.70 -7.20 5.25
C MET A 91 1.16 -8.05 6.41
N GLU A 92 0.05 -7.63 7.00
CA GLU A 92 -0.60 -8.42 8.05
C GLU A 92 -1.19 -9.70 7.48
N LYS A 93 -1.97 -9.61 6.42
CA LYS A 93 -2.62 -10.77 5.81
C LYS A 93 -1.63 -11.73 5.19
N GLY A 94 -0.52 -11.24 4.69
CA GLY A 94 0.54 -12.08 4.12
C GLY A 94 1.43 -12.73 5.16
N GLY A 95 1.27 -12.40 6.42
CA GLY A 95 1.98 -13.06 7.51
C GLY A 95 3.30 -12.43 7.92
N LEU A 96 3.62 -11.23 7.44
CA LEU A 96 4.84 -10.53 7.87
C LEU A 96 4.65 -9.89 9.24
N LEU A 97 3.47 -9.30 9.48
CA LEU A 97 3.15 -8.66 10.75
C LEU A 97 1.97 -9.38 11.41
N ARG A 98 2.03 -9.50 12.72
CA ARG A 98 0.92 -10.05 13.51
C ARG A 98 -0.30 -9.16 13.42
N ASN A 99 -0.05 -7.84 13.42
CA ASN A 99 -1.10 -6.82 13.38
C ASN A 99 -0.50 -5.54 12.83
N ASP A 100 -1.20 -4.85 11.93
CA ASP A 100 -0.69 -3.60 11.36
C ASP A 100 -0.58 -2.48 12.38
N ALA A 101 -1.22 -2.62 13.55
CA ALA A 101 -1.07 -1.67 14.65
C ALA A 101 0.35 -1.69 15.25
N ARG A 102 1.18 -2.66 14.89
CA ARG A 102 2.59 -2.69 15.30
C ARG A 102 3.42 -1.64 14.56
N ILE A 103 2.90 -1.09 13.48
CA ILE A 103 3.61 -0.04 12.74
C ILE A 103 3.45 1.28 13.51
N ILE A 104 4.52 1.71 14.16
CA ILE A 104 4.48 2.93 14.98
C ILE A 104 4.92 4.18 14.22
N THR A 105 5.58 4.01 13.09
CA THR A 105 6.05 5.12 12.27
C THR A 105 6.05 4.72 10.81
N TRP A 106 5.53 5.60 9.97
CA TRP A 106 5.59 5.47 8.52
C TRP A 106 6.48 6.57 7.94
N VAL A 107 7.37 6.20 7.02
CA VAL A 107 8.06 7.15 6.16
C VAL A 107 7.66 6.76 4.74
N ALA A 108 6.68 7.45 4.19
CA ALA A 108 6.09 7.10 2.90
C ALA A 108 6.29 8.23 1.90
N THR A 109 6.70 7.87 0.69
CA THR A 109 6.96 8.84 -0.37
C THR A 109 6.28 8.38 -1.66
N ASP A 110 5.63 9.32 -2.33
CA ASP A 110 5.06 9.13 -3.66
C ASP A 110 6.12 9.56 -4.68
N ARG A 111 6.49 8.63 -5.58
CA ARG A 111 7.58 8.84 -6.54
C ARG A 111 7.10 9.04 -7.98
N LYS A 112 5.88 9.52 -8.19
CA LYS A 112 5.35 9.72 -9.54
C LYS A 112 6.23 10.58 -10.43
N SER A 113 6.86 11.60 -9.85
CA SER A 113 7.63 12.57 -10.64
C SER A 113 9.00 12.06 -11.06
N VAL A 114 9.47 10.92 -10.54
CA VAL A 114 10.82 10.40 -10.84
C VAL A 114 10.80 9.17 -11.73
N VAL A 115 9.62 8.76 -12.16
CA VAL A 115 9.46 7.58 -13.01
C VAL A 115 9.09 8.00 -14.41
#